data_e25a694d38fa1ef4710c3d190d6bd41f
#
_entry.id   e25a694d38fa1ef4710c3d190d6bd41f
#
_cell.length_a   1.000
_cell.length_b   1.000
_cell.length_c   1.000
_cell.angle_alpha   90.00
_cell.angle_beta   90.00
_cell.angle_gamma   90.00
#
_symmetry.space_group_name_H-M   'P 1'
#
loop_
_entity.id
_entity.type
_entity.pdbx_description
1 polymer ?
#
loop_
_entity_poly.entity_id
_entity_poly.type
_entity_poly.pdbx_seq_one_letter_code
_entity_poly.pdbx_strand_id
1 'polypeptide(L)'
;MSNLDVVCHYPLSRLITDTSELESREITFVSNPLSHVDFLVYNSITKLPQMTIEVDGWKYHNQNEVQQSRDNLKDDILSKYGLKPYRISTTDTINVESMANILTEFCRINSSK
;
A
#
# COMPACT_ATOMS: atom_id res chain seq x y z
N MET A 1 14.12 -18.66 6.20
CA MET A 1 13.28 -18.53 4.99
C MET A 1 12.20 -17.50 5.23
N SER A 2 12.12 -16.48 4.42
CA SER A 2 11.05 -15.52 4.57
C SER A 2 9.79 -16.05 3.88
N ASN A 3 8.66 -15.92 4.58
CA ASN A 3 7.37 -16.32 4.04
C ASN A 3 6.57 -15.06 3.78
N LEU A 4 6.62 -14.59 2.54
CA LEU A 4 5.92 -13.38 2.14
C LEU A 4 4.64 -13.73 1.39
N ASP A 5 3.63 -12.93 1.62
CA ASP A 5 2.36 -13.02 0.91
C ASP A 5 1.88 -11.61 0.59
N VAL A 6 0.92 -11.49 -0.29
CA VAL A 6 0.40 -10.20 -0.71
C VAL A 6 -1.12 -10.21 -0.66
N VAL A 7 -1.67 -9.08 -0.22
CA VAL A 7 -3.11 -8.85 -0.25
C VAL A 7 -3.36 -7.49 -0.92
N CYS A 8 -4.42 -7.42 -1.69
CA CYS A 8 -4.78 -6.18 -2.40
C CYS A 8 -5.92 -5.45 -1.68
N HIS A 9 -5.98 -4.13 -1.90
CA HIS A 9 -7.00 -3.25 -1.34
C HIS A 9 -7.11 -3.37 0.18
N TYR A 10 -5.97 -3.29 0.86
CA TYR A 10 -5.95 -3.47 2.30
C TYR A 10 -6.29 -2.15 3.01
N PRO A 11 -7.31 -2.12 3.88
CA PRO A 11 -7.72 -0.88 4.55
C PRO A 11 -6.63 -0.33 5.47
N LEU A 12 -6.42 0.99 5.42
CA LEU A 12 -5.46 1.64 6.32
C LEU A 12 -5.85 1.49 7.78
N SER A 13 -7.15 1.44 8.07
CA SER A 13 -7.64 1.28 9.45
C SER A 13 -7.24 -0.06 10.05
N ARG A 14 -7.00 -1.07 9.23
CA ARG A 14 -6.50 -2.36 9.68
C ARG A 14 -4.98 -2.43 9.74
N LEU A 15 -4.33 -1.66 8.88
CA LEU A 15 -2.87 -1.64 8.81
C LEU A 15 -2.28 -0.83 9.95
N ILE A 16 -2.90 0.30 10.26
CA ILE A 16 -2.43 1.24 11.27
C ILE A 16 -3.44 1.25 12.42
N THR A 17 -3.19 0.42 13.41
CA THR A 17 -4.08 0.28 14.58
C THR A 17 -3.64 1.19 15.73
N ASP A 18 -2.36 1.50 15.84
CA ASP A 18 -1.84 2.43 16.83
C ASP A 18 -1.69 3.81 16.18
N THR A 19 -2.57 4.73 16.55
CA THR A 19 -2.60 6.07 15.98
C THR A 19 -1.91 7.13 16.83
N SER A 20 -1.13 6.69 17.83
CA SER A 20 -0.48 7.62 18.77
C SER A 20 0.51 8.57 18.10
N GLU A 21 1.06 8.22 16.96
CA GLU A 21 2.01 9.05 16.21
C GLU A 21 1.33 9.96 15.20
N LEU A 22 -0.01 9.92 15.12
CA LEU A 22 -0.74 10.62 14.07
C LEU A 22 -1.41 11.89 14.59
N GLU A 23 -1.48 12.89 13.72
CA GLU A 23 -2.27 14.09 13.95
C GLU A 23 -3.75 13.81 13.65
N SER A 24 -4.64 14.71 14.11
CA SER A 24 -6.08 14.53 13.95
C SER A 24 -6.52 14.31 12.49
N ARG A 25 -5.95 15.08 11.56
CA ARG A 25 -6.30 14.92 10.13
C ARG A 25 -5.82 13.58 9.58
N GLU A 26 -4.71 13.08 10.10
CA GLU A 26 -4.18 11.78 9.69
C GLU A 26 -5.05 10.65 10.22
N ILE A 27 -5.50 10.75 11.45
CA ILE A 27 -6.43 9.78 12.06
C ILE A 27 -7.73 9.73 11.25
N THR A 28 -8.26 10.89 10.88
CA THR A 28 -9.46 10.97 10.05
C THR A 28 -9.27 10.26 8.72
N PHE A 29 -8.12 10.47 8.08
CA PHE A 29 -7.80 9.82 6.81
C PHE A 29 -7.72 8.30 6.96
N VAL A 30 -6.99 7.82 7.96
CA VAL A 30 -6.83 6.38 8.22
C VAL A 30 -8.16 5.72 8.55
N SER A 31 -9.02 6.43 9.28
CA SER A 31 -10.32 5.89 9.72
C SER A 31 -11.37 5.86 8.61
N ASN A 32 -11.11 6.54 7.49
CA ASN A 32 -12.04 6.53 6.37
C ASN A 32 -12.05 5.13 5.76
N PRO A 33 -13.23 4.47 5.64
CA PRO A 33 -13.29 3.11 5.11
C PRO A 33 -12.82 2.98 3.66
N LEU A 34 -12.74 4.08 2.92
CA LEU A 34 -12.25 4.09 1.54
C LEU A 34 -10.73 4.21 1.46
N SER A 35 -10.06 4.53 2.57
CA SER A 35 -8.61 4.65 2.57
C SER A 35 -7.97 3.26 2.63
N HIS A 36 -7.15 2.96 1.63
CA HIS A 36 -6.51 1.64 1.52
C HIS A 36 -5.18 1.76 0.81
N VAL A 37 -4.35 0.73 0.90
CA VAL A 37 -3.19 0.55 0.03
C VAL A 37 -3.56 -0.42 -1.08
N ASP A 38 -2.99 -0.23 -2.26
CA ASP A 38 -3.28 -1.13 -3.38
C ASP A 38 -2.81 -2.54 -3.07
N PHE A 39 -1.60 -2.67 -2.55
CA PHE A 39 -1.04 -3.97 -2.17
C PHE A 39 -0.28 -3.86 -0.87
N LEU A 40 -0.50 -4.83 0.01
CA LEU A 40 0.28 -5.01 1.23
C LEU A 40 1.03 -6.32 1.12
N VAL A 41 2.36 -6.25 1.25
CA VAL A 41 3.21 -7.43 1.37
C VAL A 41 3.47 -7.65 2.86
N TYR A 42 3.21 -8.84 3.33
CA TYR A 42 3.34 -9.15 4.75
C TYR A 42 3.96 -10.54 4.95
N ASN A 43 4.47 -10.76 6.14
CA ASN A 43 4.97 -12.08 6.53
C ASN A 43 3.78 -12.97 6.88
N SER A 44 3.63 -14.09 6.18
CA SER A 44 2.47 -14.97 6.34
C SER A 44 2.45 -15.68 7.69
N ILE A 45 3.60 -15.80 8.35
CA ILE A 45 3.71 -16.45 9.67
C ILE A 45 3.46 -15.45 10.78
N THR A 46 4.19 -14.35 10.79
CA THR A 46 4.09 -13.34 11.86
C THR A 46 2.94 -12.37 11.65
N LYS A 47 2.41 -12.29 10.43
CA LYS A 47 1.40 -11.32 10.00
C LYS A 47 1.88 -9.88 10.04
N LEU A 48 3.18 -9.64 10.19
CA LEU A 48 3.73 -8.30 10.21
C LEU A 48 3.84 -7.73 8.80
N PRO A 49 3.41 -6.48 8.59
CA PRO A 49 3.55 -5.82 7.30
C PRO A 49 5.03 -5.59 6.98
N GLN A 50 5.39 -5.78 5.73
CA GLN A 50 6.76 -5.63 5.25
C GLN A 50 6.90 -4.47 4.29
N MET A 51 5.92 -4.26 3.42
CA MET A 51 6.01 -3.29 2.35
C MET A 51 4.63 -2.97 1.82
N THR A 52 4.43 -1.74 1.39
CA THR A 52 3.21 -1.36 0.65
C THR A 52 3.58 -0.96 -0.76
N ILE A 53 2.66 -1.19 -1.68
CA ILE A 53 2.85 -0.88 -3.10
C ILE A 53 1.59 -0.17 -3.61
N GLU A 54 1.80 0.94 -4.33
CA GLU A 54 0.73 1.66 -5.01
C GLU A 54 0.99 1.63 -6.51
N VAL A 55 -0.05 1.38 -7.30
CA VAL A 55 0.06 1.34 -8.75
C VAL A 55 -0.58 2.60 -9.32
N ASP A 56 0.24 3.45 -9.92
CA ASP A 56 -0.20 4.70 -10.50
C ASP A 56 -0.33 4.54 -12.01
N GLY A 57 -1.56 4.57 -12.53
CA GLY A 57 -1.80 4.50 -13.96
C GLY A 57 -1.47 5.83 -14.64
N TRP A 58 -1.17 5.78 -15.93
CA TRP A 58 -0.81 6.98 -16.68
C TRP A 58 -1.87 8.07 -16.61
N LYS A 59 -3.14 7.71 -16.52
CA LYS A 59 -4.25 8.65 -16.41
C LYS A 59 -4.19 9.50 -15.14
N TYR A 60 -3.43 9.06 -14.16
CA TYR A 60 -3.26 9.79 -12.91
C TYR A 60 -2.10 10.79 -12.95
N HIS A 61 -1.36 10.85 -14.06
CA HIS A 61 -0.30 11.87 -14.22
C HIS A 61 -0.88 13.29 -14.28
N ASN A 62 -2.17 13.42 -14.59
CA ASN A 62 -2.87 14.69 -14.60
C ASN A 62 -3.74 14.88 -13.38
N GLN A 63 -3.34 14.32 -12.26
CA GLN A 63 -4.07 14.45 -10.99
C GLN A 63 -4.17 15.91 -10.60
N ASN A 64 -5.34 16.27 -10.04
CA ASN A 64 -5.51 17.59 -9.48
C ASN A 64 -4.78 17.69 -8.14
N GLU A 65 -4.69 18.92 -7.61
CA GLU A 65 -3.98 19.18 -6.36
C GLU A 65 -4.57 18.43 -5.17
N VAL A 66 -5.88 18.21 -5.17
CA VAL A 66 -6.55 17.50 -4.08
C VAL A 66 -6.09 16.04 -4.03
N GLN A 67 -6.03 15.39 -5.17
CA GLN A 67 -5.58 13.99 -5.25
C GLN A 67 -4.12 13.87 -4.87
N GLN A 68 -3.30 14.80 -5.32
CA GLN A 68 -1.87 14.82 -4.99
C GLN A 68 -1.66 15.03 -3.48
N SER A 69 -2.46 15.90 -2.87
CA SER A 69 -2.40 16.12 -1.43
C SER A 69 -2.76 14.87 -0.65
N ARG A 70 -3.74 14.12 -1.12
CA ARG A 70 -4.13 12.85 -0.49
C ARG A 70 -3.03 11.81 -0.59
N ASP A 71 -2.37 11.73 -1.75
CA ASP A 71 -1.27 10.79 -1.95
C ASP A 71 -0.09 11.14 -1.04
N ASN A 72 0.21 12.43 -0.92
CA ASN A 72 1.27 12.90 -0.04
C ASN A 72 0.94 12.60 1.43
N LEU A 73 -0.30 12.80 1.83
CA LEU A 73 -0.75 12.51 3.18
C LEU A 73 -0.63 11.02 3.49
N LYS A 74 -1.03 10.17 2.56
CA LYS A 74 -0.89 8.72 2.71
C LYS A 74 0.58 8.33 2.86
N ASP A 75 1.45 8.89 2.01
CA ASP A 75 2.88 8.59 2.07
C ASP A 75 3.48 9.01 3.41
N ASP A 76 3.11 10.19 3.90
CA ASP A 76 3.59 10.68 5.19
C ASP A 76 3.16 9.80 6.34
N ILE A 77 1.89 9.38 6.34
CA ILE A 77 1.35 8.50 7.36
C ILE A 77 2.11 7.17 7.36
N LEU A 78 2.21 6.54 6.20
CA LEU A 78 2.86 5.23 6.09
C LEU A 78 4.34 5.29 6.41
N SER A 79 5.00 6.40 6.09
CA SER A 79 6.42 6.59 6.41
C SER A 79 6.68 6.56 7.91
N LYS A 80 5.75 7.03 8.72
CA LYS A 80 5.87 7.02 10.18
C LYS A 80 5.96 5.60 10.76
N TYR A 81 5.43 4.63 10.01
CA TYR A 81 5.42 3.22 10.41
C TYR A 81 6.41 2.37 9.62
N GLY A 82 7.31 3.02 8.86
CA GLY A 82 8.29 2.31 8.05
C GLY A 82 7.71 1.64 6.81
N LEU A 83 6.55 2.10 6.35
CA LEU A 83 5.80 1.48 5.26
C LEU A 83 5.56 2.43 4.09
N LYS A 84 6.49 3.37 3.85
CA LYS A 84 6.34 4.28 2.73
C LYS A 84 6.12 3.49 1.44
N PRO A 85 5.07 3.82 0.66
CA PRO A 85 4.73 3.02 -0.51
C PRO A 85 5.77 3.05 -1.61
N TYR A 86 5.99 1.90 -2.21
CA TYR A 86 6.63 1.82 -3.52
C TYR A 86 5.58 2.17 -4.57
N ARG A 87 5.86 3.18 -5.39
CA ARG A 87 4.93 3.58 -6.43
C ARG A 87 5.41 3.04 -7.77
N ILE A 88 4.53 2.30 -8.44
CA ILE A 88 4.79 1.73 -9.75
C ILE A 88 3.93 2.47 -10.76
N SER A 89 4.56 3.17 -11.69
CA SER A 89 3.84 3.84 -12.77
C SER A 89 3.64 2.86 -13.90
N THR A 90 2.42 2.77 -14.41
CA THR A 90 2.11 1.93 -15.56
C THR A 90 1.56 2.80 -16.67
N THR A 91 1.93 2.47 -17.89
CA THR A 91 1.37 3.11 -19.09
C THR A 91 0.30 2.24 -19.75
N ASP A 92 0.08 1.05 -19.19
CA ASP A 92 -0.81 0.06 -19.73
C ASP A 92 -2.03 -0.15 -18.85
N THR A 93 -2.97 -0.91 -19.38
CA THR A 93 -4.20 -1.30 -18.70
C THR A 93 -4.00 -2.50 -17.80
N ILE A 94 -2.85 -2.62 -17.16
CA ILE A 94 -2.64 -3.66 -16.15
C ILE A 94 -3.60 -3.37 -15.01
N ASN A 95 -4.54 -4.28 -14.78
CA ASN A 95 -5.49 -4.12 -13.70
C ASN A 95 -4.89 -4.60 -12.37
N VAL A 96 -5.58 -4.29 -11.27
CA VAL A 96 -5.12 -4.62 -9.93
C VAL A 96 -4.96 -6.13 -9.75
N GLU A 97 -5.86 -6.91 -10.32
CA GLU A 97 -5.82 -8.36 -10.21
C GLU A 97 -4.57 -8.95 -10.87
N SER A 98 -4.24 -8.49 -12.08
CA SER A 98 -3.04 -8.93 -12.77
C SER A 98 -1.78 -8.57 -12.00
N MET A 99 -1.75 -7.36 -11.43
CA MET A 99 -0.62 -6.94 -10.61
C MET A 99 -0.52 -7.77 -9.34
N ALA A 100 -1.65 -8.11 -8.71
CA ALA A 100 -1.65 -8.96 -7.53
C ALA A 100 -1.06 -10.34 -7.84
N ASN A 101 -1.39 -10.90 -8.99
CA ASN A 101 -0.85 -12.19 -9.41
C ASN A 101 0.67 -12.11 -9.62
N ILE A 102 1.14 -11.05 -10.25
CA ILE A 102 2.58 -10.83 -10.46
C ILE A 102 3.31 -10.72 -9.13
N LEU A 103 2.77 -9.94 -8.20
CA LEU A 103 3.40 -9.74 -6.89
C LEU A 103 3.36 -11.01 -6.04
N THR A 104 2.28 -11.77 -6.12
CA THR A 104 2.16 -13.05 -5.42
C THR A 104 3.24 -14.01 -5.92
N GLU A 105 3.40 -14.09 -7.22
CA GLU A 105 4.43 -14.95 -7.81
C GLU A 105 5.84 -14.49 -7.42
N PHE A 106 6.08 -13.18 -7.43
CA PHE A 106 7.34 -12.61 -7.01
C PHE A 106 7.65 -12.96 -5.55
N CYS A 107 6.67 -12.84 -4.67
CA CYS A 107 6.83 -13.17 -3.26
C CYS A 107 7.10 -14.66 -3.08
N ARG A 108 6.40 -15.50 -3.83
CA ARG A 108 6.60 -16.96 -3.78
C ARG A 108 8.02 -17.33 -4.17
N ILE A 109 8.52 -16.76 -5.25
CA ILE A 109 9.87 -17.04 -5.74
C ILE A 109 10.92 -16.59 -4.71
N ASN A 110 10.75 -15.39 -4.16
CA ASN A 110 11.72 -14.85 -3.22
C ASN A 110 11.64 -15.50 -1.84
N SER A 111 10.49 -16.05 -1.47
CA SER A 111 10.35 -16.77 -0.21
C SER A 111 11.00 -18.15 -0.25
N SER A 112 11.25 -18.69 -1.43
CA SER A 112 11.84 -20.01 -1.61
C SER A 112 13.35 -20.03 -1.42
N LYS A 113 13.96 -18.89 -1.25
CA LYS A 113 15.43 -18.80 -1.14
C LYS A 113 15.93 -19.16 0.23
#